data_90c87d740216349e51fda1a28287711b
#
_entry.id   90c87d740216349e51fda1a28287711b
#
_cell.length_a   1.000
_cell.length_b   1.000
_cell.length_c   1.000
_cell.angle_alpha   90.00
_cell.angle_beta   90.00
_cell.angle_gamma   90.00
#
_symmetry.space_group_name_H-M   'P 1'
#
loop_
_entity.id
_entity.type
_entity.pdbx_description
1 polymer ?
#
loop_
_entity_poly.entity_id
_entity_poly.type
_entity_poly.pdbx_seq_one_letter_code
_entity_poly.pdbx_strand_id
1 'polypeptide(L)'
;MRVLFLSHAHPAQQAGGTEIFARDLFRTLRRHHGAQGLFVAGTHAGRRSASPGTAFQAVAGEADELLLWTGGFDHFFQSQIDNYGVGQHLAELLASLSPDLVHVHHLMTLGVEVLGLIRRVVPAARIVMTLHDYYAICANDGQMVTTGGALCSAASLDACARCFPDRDLADVRLRQLHVAAALRLVDRFISPSHFLVDRYVAWGLPPDRITVISNGLPERPPAPLRATSDGRRDRFGFFGHINKFKGAMVALRASERLSRAGVAHRLILHGGTDFQPEPFVTKFGAALAAAPDACHLGPYSRDDLPRLMAPVDWVLVPSVWWENAPLVIQEAFQHRRPVITSAIGGMAEAVRDGVDGLTVPPGDDFSLAQAMRRAIEEDGLHGRLSAAITPPVTIAQAATAHAAL
;
A
#
# COMPACT_ATOMS: atom_id res chain seq x y z
N MET A 1 -11.54 -25.80 -2.68
CA MET A 1 -11.31 -25.01 -1.46
C MET A 1 -12.29 -23.84 -1.45
N ARG A 2 -13.05 -23.70 -0.35
CA ARG A 2 -13.94 -22.54 -0.14
C ARG A 2 -13.19 -21.46 0.62
N VAL A 3 -13.22 -20.23 0.09
CA VAL A 3 -12.46 -19.12 0.64
C VAL A 3 -13.35 -17.92 0.97
N LEU A 4 -13.04 -17.24 2.07
CA LEU A 4 -13.60 -15.93 2.39
C LEU A 4 -12.48 -14.93 2.47
N PHE A 5 -12.52 -13.90 1.63
CA PHE A 5 -11.60 -12.77 1.69
C PHE A 5 -12.25 -11.61 2.45
N LEU A 6 -11.53 -11.04 3.40
CA LEU A 6 -11.98 -9.88 4.18
C LEU A 6 -11.04 -8.70 3.96
N SER A 7 -11.59 -7.58 3.51
CA SER A 7 -10.87 -6.33 3.28
C SER A 7 -11.58 -5.17 3.94
N HIS A 8 -10.86 -4.13 4.36
CA HIS A 8 -11.43 -2.95 5.00
C HIS A 8 -12.20 -2.03 4.04
N ALA A 9 -11.91 -2.12 2.73
CA ALA A 9 -12.63 -1.38 1.70
C ALA A 9 -12.61 -2.15 0.37
N HIS A 10 -13.50 -1.76 -0.53
CA HIS A 10 -13.59 -2.32 -1.88
C HIS A 10 -12.91 -1.37 -2.90
N PRO A 11 -12.14 -1.88 -3.89
CA PRO A 11 -11.47 -1.03 -4.88
C PRO A 11 -12.42 -0.09 -5.67
N ALA A 12 -13.68 -0.47 -5.86
CA ALA A 12 -14.67 0.39 -6.50
C ALA A 12 -15.07 1.62 -5.65
N GLN A 13 -14.76 1.63 -4.35
CA GLN A 13 -15.04 2.74 -3.45
C GLN A 13 -13.77 3.47 -3.02
N GLN A 14 -12.67 2.73 -2.86
CA GLN A 14 -11.36 3.24 -2.51
C GLN A 14 -10.30 2.38 -3.19
N ALA A 15 -9.64 2.92 -4.20
CA ALA A 15 -8.61 2.23 -4.95
C ALA A 15 -7.23 2.47 -4.31
N GLY A 16 -6.88 1.67 -3.33
CA GLY A 16 -5.53 1.62 -2.72
C GLY A 16 -4.80 0.34 -3.09
N GLY A 17 -3.50 0.29 -2.81
CA GLY A 17 -2.67 -0.89 -3.11
C GLY A 17 -3.16 -2.16 -2.43
N THR A 18 -3.62 -2.06 -1.18
CA THR A 18 -4.16 -3.18 -0.40
C THR A 18 -5.41 -3.75 -1.03
N GLU A 19 -6.38 -2.89 -1.33
CA GLU A 19 -7.70 -3.30 -1.87
C GLU A 19 -7.56 -3.90 -3.26
N ILE A 20 -6.75 -3.27 -4.11
CA ILE A 20 -6.49 -3.74 -5.48
C ILE A 20 -5.82 -5.12 -5.43
N PHE A 21 -4.74 -5.27 -4.64
CA PHE A 21 -4.04 -6.54 -4.53
C PHE A 21 -4.93 -7.64 -3.95
N ALA A 22 -5.68 -7.38 -2.88
CA ALA A 22 -6.58 -8.34 -2.27
C ALA A 22 -7.61 -8.90 -3.26
N ARG A 23 -8.23 -8.00 -4.05
CA ARG A 23 -9.21 -8.37 -5.07
C ARG A 23 -8.57 -9.12 -6.25
N ASP A 24 -7.42 -8.66 -6.73
CA ASP A 24 -6.70 -9.32 -7.82
C ASP A 24 -6.28 -10.73 -7.41
N LEU A 25 -5.80 -10.91 -6.18
CA LEU A 25 -5.44 -12.20 -5.62
C LEU A 25 -6.66 -13.14 -5.51
N PHE A 26 -7.79 -12.66 -4.95
CA PHE A 26 -9.03 -13.41 -4.86
C PHE A 26 -9.50 -13.91 -6.22
N ARG A 27 -9.56 -13.02 -7.21
CA ARG A 27 -9.99 -13.36 -8.57
C ARG A 27 -9.04 -14.33 -9.26
N THR A 28 -7.74 -14.19 -8.99
CA THR A 28 -6.71 -15.07 -9.56
C THR A 28 -6.79 -16.48 -8.95
N LEU A 29 -6.97 -16.59 -7.64
CA LEU A 29 -7.18 -17.88 -6.98
C LEU A 29 -8.44 -18.60 -7.50
N ARG A 30 -9.51 -17.87 -7.76
CA ARG A 30 -10.71 -18.45 -8.37
C ARG A 30 -10.47 -18.95 -9.79
N ARG A 31 -9.82 -18.15 -10.62
CA ARG A 31 -9.60 -18.48 -12.06
C ARG A 31 -8.59 -19.60 -12.25
N HIS A 32 -7.51 -19.62 -11.50
CA HIS A 32 -6.37 -20.50 -11.73
C HIS A 32 -6.25 -21.66 -10.74
N HIS A 33 -6.85 -21.54 -9.54
CA HIS A 33 -6.77 -22.57 -8.50
C HIS A 33 -8.13 -23.14 -8.12
N GLY A 34 -9.20 -22.80 -8.85
CA GLY A 34 -10.54 -23.34 -8.64
C GLY A 34 -11.12 -23.01 -7.25
N ALA A 35 -10.65 -21.94 -6.60
CA ALA A 35 -11.21 -21.52 -5.33
C ALA A 35 -12.65 -21.01 -5.53
N GLN A 36 -13.56 -21.42 -4.65
CA GLN A 36 -14.94 -20.92 -4.59
C GLN A 36 -15.09 -20.07 -3.34
N GLY A 37 -15.88 -19.02 -3.37
CA GLY A 37 -16.08 -18.18 -2.19
C GLY A 37 -16.42 -16.74 -2.50
N LEU A 38 -16.25 -15.89 -1.48
CA LEU A 38 -16.67 -14.50 -1.51
C LEU A 38 -15.51 -13.55 -1.14
N PHE A 39 -15.53 -12.39 -1.75
CA PHE A 39 -14.75 -11.23 -1.34
C PHE A 39 -15.69 -10.26 -0.60
N VAL A 40 -15.44 -10.01 0.68
CA VAL A 40 -16.24 -9.12 1.51
C VAL A 40 -15.41 -7.93 1.94
N ALA A 41 -15.86 -6.74 1.61
CA ALA A 41 -15.18 -5.49 1.93
C ALA A 41 -16.02 -4.60 2.84
N GLY A 42 -15.40 -3.97 3.83
CA GLY A 42 -16.06 -3.00 4.69
C GLY A 42 -16.55 -1.77 3.92
N THR A 43 -17.67 -1.21 4.34
CA THR A 43 -18.18 0.09 3.88
C THR A 43 -18.85 0.84 5.02
N HIS A 44 -18.98 2.16 4.93
CA HIS A 44 -19.56 3.01 5.96
C HIS A 44 -20.35 4.20 5.38
N ALA A 45 -21.03 4.96 6.23
CA ALA A 45 -21.96 6.04 5.86
C ALA A 45 -21.38 7.08 4.89
N GLY A 46 -20.09 7.39 4.97
CA GLY A 46 -19.45 8.35 4.06
C GLY A 46 -19.31 7.85 2.62
N ARG A 47 -19.58 6.56 2.35
CA ARG A 47 -19.40 5.92 1.04
C ARG A 47 -20.67 5.33 0.47
N ARG A 48 -21.59 4.85 1.32
CA ARG A 48 -22.84 4.24 0.91
C ARG A 48 -23.85 4.25 2.06
N SER A 49 -25.13 4.33 1.74
CA SER A 49 -26.20 4.17 2.72
C SER A 49 -26.42 2.69 3.05
N ALA A 50 -26.72 2.39 4.31
CA ALA A 50 -27.10 1.05 4.75
C ALA A 50 -28.38 0.58 4.04
N SER A 51 -28.46 -0.71 3.75
CA SER A 51 -29.69 -1.35 3.25
C SER A 51 -30.55 -1.84 4.40
N PRO A 52 -31.88 -1.61 4.40
CA PRO A 52 -32.75 -2.15 5.44
C PRO A 52 -32.69 -3.68 5.50
N GLY A 53 -32.64 -4.22 6.71
CA GLY A 53 -32.77 -5.66 6.96
C GLY A 53 -31.50 -6.49 6.70
N THR A 54 -30.40 -5.91 6.23
CA THR A 54 -29.13 -6.60 6.07
C THR A 54 -27.94 -5.65 6.17
N ALA A 55 -26.82 -6.12 6.73
CA ALA A 55 -25.55 -5.41 6.70
C ALA A 55 -24.80 -5.59 5.37
N PHE A 56 -25.22 -6.54 4.52
CA PHE A 56 -24.58 -6.78 3.22
C PHE A 56 -25.21 -5.97 2.10
N GLN A 57 -24.40 -5.63 1.13
CA GLN A 57 -24.77 -4.95 -0.11
C GLN A 57 -24.02 -5.53 -1.29
N ALA A 58 -24.71 -5.68 -2.42
CA ALA A 58 -24.09 -6.16 -3.65
C ALA A 58 -23.12 -5.13 -4.24
N VAL A 59 -22.05 -5.60 -4.85
CA VAL A 59 -21.22 -4.82 -5.75
C VAL A 59 -21.78 -4.98 -7.17
N ALA A 60 -22.07 -3.85 -7.84
CA ALA A 60 -22.68 -3.90 -9.16
C ALA A 60 -21.82 -4.68 -10.17
N GLY A 61 -22.41 -5.66 -10.83
CA GLY A 61 -21.73 -6.50 -11.83
C GLY A 61 -20.90 -7.64 -11.25
N GLU A 62 -20.82 -7.80 -9.91
CA GLU A 62 -19.98 -8.79 -9.25
C GLU A 62 -20.82 -9.72 -8.34
N ALA A 63 -20.97 -10.97 -8.74
CA ALA A 63 -21.80 -11.93 -8.00
C ALA A 63 -21.12 -12.43 -6.70
N ASP A 64 -19.79 -12.42 -6.67
CA ASP A 64 -18.98 -12.99 -5.59
C ASP A 64 -18.28 -11.92 -4.74
N GLU A 65 -18.67 -10.66 -4.89
CA GLU A 65 -18.10 -9.53 -4.15
C GLU A 65 -19.22 -8.78 -3.41
N LEU A 66 -19.07 -8.63 -2.10
CA LEU A 66 -20.05 -8.00 -1.23
C LEU A 66 -19.43 -6.84 -0.44
N LEU A 67 -20.25 -5.86 -0.14
CA LEU A 67 -19.93 -4.83 0.85
C LEU A 67 -20.60 -5.21 2.18
N LEU A 68 -19.85 -5.08 3.27
CA LEU A 68 -20.35 -5.23 4.63
C LEU A 68 -20.41 -3.84 5.27
N TRP A 69 -21.59 -3.44 5.70
CA TRP A 69 -21.78 -2.19 6.46
C TRP A 69 -21.14 -2.33 7.84
N THR A 70 -20.13 -1.51 8.12
CA THR A 70 -19.31 -1.63 9.34
C THR A 70 -19.61 -0.58 10.41
N GLY A 71 -20.50 0.38 10.18
CA GLY A 71 -20.92 1.35 11.20
C GLY A 71 -19.77 2.12 11.86
N GLY A 72 -19.84 2.27 13.18
CA GLY A 72 -18.83 2.95 13.98
C GLY A 72 -17.62 2.05 14.28
N PHE A 73 -16.43 2.67 14.39
CA PHE A 73 -15.18 1.96 14.60
C PHE A 73 -14.24 2.75 15.52
N ASP A 74 -13.68 2.12 16.53
CA ASP A 74 -12.64 2.69 17.38
C ASP A 74 -11.26 2.45 16.77
N HIS A 75 -10.68 3.49 16.18
CA HIS A 75 -9.37 3.41 15.51
C HIS A 75 -8.22 3.14 16.48
N PHE A 76 -8.31 3.60 17.73
CA PHE A 76 -7.26 3.38 18.70
C PHE A 76 -7.20 1.91 19.14
N PHE A 77 -8.33 1.34 19.53
CA PHE A 77 -8.39 -0.07 19.94
C PHE A 77 -8.53 -1.05 18.77
N GLN A 78 -8.78 -0.56 17.56
CA GLN A 78 -9.11 -1.37 16.38
C GLN A 78 -10.33 -2.26 16.60
N SER A 79 -11.32 -1.70 17.28
CA SER A 79 -12.53 -2.40 17.68
C SER A 79 -13.74 -1.92 16.91
N GLN A 80 -14.59 -2.88 16.52
CA GLN A 80 -15.91 -2.58 15.97
C GLN A 80 -16.84 -2.14 17.09
N ILE A 81 -17.51 -1.00 16.93
CA ILE A 81 -18.47 -0.48 17.93
C ILE A 81 -19.81 -1.21 17.78
N ASP A 82 -20.24 -1.51 16.55
CA ASP A 82 -21.46 -2.28 16.29
C ASP A 82 -21.18 -3.78 16.19
N ASN A 83 -20.84 -4.38 17.33
CA ASN A 83 -20.62 -5.83 17.40
C ASN A 83 -21.90 -6.65 17.17
N TYR A 84 -23.08 -6.05 17.32
CA TYR A 84 -24.35 -6.74 17.18
C TYR A 84 -24.73 -6.91 15.71
N GLY A 85 -24.83 -5.82 14.95
CA GLY A 85 -25.23 -5.86 13.54
C GLY A 85 -24.16 -6.52 12.67
N VAL A 86 -22.91 -6.02 12.74
CA VAL A 86 -21.81 -6.54 11.93
C VAL A 86 -21.47 -7.98 12.32
N GLY A 87 -21.36 -8.26 13.61
CA GLY A 87 -20.97 -9.58 14.11
C GLY A 87 -21.99 -10.67 13.78
N GLN A 88 -23.29 -10.38 13.93
CA GLN A 88 -24.35 -11.37 13.63
C GLN A 88 -24.39 -11.72 12.14
N HIS A 89 -24.46 -10.72 11.27
CA HIS A 89 -24.54 -10.95 9.81
C HIS A 89 -23.28 -11.65 9.28
N LEU A 90 -22.11 -11.30 9.78
CA LEU A 90 -20.87 -11.98 9.39
C LEU A 90 -20.84 -13.43 9.93
N ALA A 91 -21.37 -13.69 11.13
CA ALA A 91 -21.51 -15.06 11.65
C ALA A 91 -22.43 -15.93 10.80
N GLU A 92 -23.57 -15.39 10.39
CA GLU A 92 -24.52 -16.07 9.49
C GLU A 92 -23.87 -16.40 8.14
N LEU A 93 -23.13 -15.46 7.56
CA LEU A 93 -22.37 -15.68 6.32
C LEU A 93 -21.31 -16.77 6.49
N LEU A 94 -20.51 -16.70 7.56
CA LEU A 94 -19.49 -17.71 7.88
C LEU A 94 -20.09 -19.10 8.03
N ALA A 95 -21.20 -19.23 8.76
CA ALA A 95 -21.90 -20.49 8.95
C ALA A 95 -22.45 -21.07 7.63
N SER A 96 -23.04 -20.23 6.80
CA SER A 96 -23.58 -20.61 5.50
C SER A 96 -22.48 -21.01 4.50
N LEU A 97 -21.41 -20.21 4.40
CA LEU A 97 -20.32 -20.46 3.48
C LEU A 97 -19.45 -21.64 3.94
N SER A 98 -19.28 -21.80 5.25
CA SER A 98 -18.38 -22.80 5.86
C SER A 98 -17.01 -22.82 5.16
N PRO A 99 -16.24 -21.71 5.15
CA PRO A 99 -15.00 -21.62 4.40
C PRO A 99 -13.92 -22.54 4.97
N ASP A 100 -13.09 -23.09 4.08
CA ASP A 100 -11.87 -23.82 4.46
C ASP A 100 -10.76 -22.84 4.86
N LEU A 101 -10.79 -21.64 4.25
CA LEU A 101 -9.81 -20.57 4.46
C LEU A 101 -10.51 -19.20 4.58
N VAL A 102 -10.16 -18.45 5.62
CA VAL A 102 -10.48 -17.01 5.72
C VAL A 102 -9.19 -16.22 5.56
N HIS A 103 -9.11 -15.44 4.49
CA HIS A 103 -7.96 -14.59 4.22
C HIS A 103 -8.28 -13.12 4.58
N VAL A 104 -7.65 -12.63 5.63
CA VAL A 104 -7.84 -11.26 6.12
C VAL A 104 -6.77 -10.36 5.54
N HIS A 105 -7.17 -9.33 4.79
CA HIS A 105 -6.26 -8.33 4.25
C HIS A 105 -6.14 -7.08 5.11
N HIS A 106 -7.17 -6.75 5.87
CA HIS A 106 -7.09 -5.66 6.84
C HIS A 106 -8.23 -5.74 7.86
N LEU A 107 -7.96 -5.29 9.09
CA LEU A 107 -8.96 -5.30 10.19
C LEU A 107 -9.61 -3.92 10.42
N MET A 108 -9.11 -2.85 9.80
CA MET A 108 -9.73 -1.53 9.91
C MET A 108 -11.19 -1.60 9.48
N THR A 109 -12.07 -0.94 10.19
CA THR A 109 -13.54 -0.97 10.09
C THR A 109 -14.20 -2.31 10.43
N LEU A 110 -13.51 -3.45 10.28
CA LEU A 110 -14.04 -4.77 10.64
C LEU A 110 -13.87 -5.09 12.14
N GLY A 111 -12.79 -4.63 12.74
CA GLY A 111 -12.43 -4.90 14.13
C GLY A 111 -11.61 -6.18 14.31
N VAL A 112 -10.74 -6.18 15.32
CA VAL A 112 -9.93 -7.37 15.68
C VAL A 112 -10.81 -8.52 16.20
N GLU A 113 -12.02 -8.22 16.67
CA GLU A 113 -13.02 -9.16 17.17
C GLU A 113 -13.46 -10.16 16.10
N VAL A 114 -13.35 -9.79 14.82
CA VAL A 114 -13.65 -10.68 13.68
C VAL A 114 -12.84 -11.97 13.74
N LEU A 115 -11.60 -11.93 14.19
CA LEU A 115 -10.76 -13.12 14.33
C LEU A 115 -11.36 -14.12 15.36
N GLY A 116 -11.83 -13.60 16.49
CA GLY A 116 -12.53 -14.39 17.50
C GLY A 116 -13.88 -14.93 17.01
N LEU A 117 -14.60 -14.14 16.21
CA LEU A 117 -15.84 -14.56 15.58
C LEU A 117 -15.61 -15.74 14.62
N ILE A 118 -14.62 -15.66 13.74
CA ILE A 118 -14.26 -16.72 12.81
C ILE A 118 -13.97 -18.02 13.57
N ARG A 119 -13.15 -17.96 14.63
CA ARG A 119 -12.81 -19.15 15.44
C ARG A 119 -14.02 -19.77 16.13
N ARG A 120 -15.00 -18.98 16.55
CA ARG A 120 -16.21 -19.49 17.19
C ARG A 120 -17.16 -20.16 16.19
N VAL A 121 -17.33 -19.56 15.01
CA VAL A 121 -18.35 -19.99 14.03
C VAL A 121 -17.82 -21.12 13.13
N VAL A 122 -16.58 -21.01 12.69
CA VAL A 122 -15.92 -21.97 11.79
C VAL A 122 -14.54 -22.35 12.32
N PRO A 123 -14.47 -23.09 13.45
CA PRO A 123 -13.21 -23.36 14.15
C PRO A 123 -12.18 -24.13 13.32
N ALA A 124 -12.63 -24.91 12.33
CA ALA A 124 -11.77 -25.65 11.42
C ALA A 124 -11.20 -24.80 10.28
N ALA A 125 -11.74 -23.61 10.02
CA ALA A 125 -11.24 -22.75 8.98
C ALA A 125 -9.83 -22.24 9.31
N ARG A 126 -8.94 -22.28 8.34
CA ARG A 126 -7.63 -21.65 8.45
C ARG A 126 -7.76 -20.13 8.34
N ILE A 127 -7.13 -19.39 9.25
CA ILE A 127 -7.06 -17.93 9.19
C ILE A 127 -5.68 -17.52 8.71
N VAL A 128 -5.62 -16.91 7.53
CA VAL A 128 -4.41 -16.28 6.98
C VAL A 128 -4.60 -14.78 6.99
N MET A 129 -3.57 -14.02 7.36
CA MET A 129 -3.62 -12.55 7.34
C MET A 129 -2.43 -11.99 6.57
N THR A 130 -2.72 -11.19 5.54
CA THR A 130 -1.68 -10.42 4.86
C THR A 130 -1.48 -9.08 5.56
N LEU A 131 -0.24 -8.81 5.94
CA LEU A 131 0.19 -7.56 6.55
C LEU A 131 0.46 -6.54 5.44
N HIS A 132 -0.27 -5.43 5.42
CA HIS A 132 -0.11 -4.40 4.39
C HIS A 132 0.55 -3.12 4.89
N ASP A 133 0.48 -2.90 6.19
CA ASP A 133 0.97 -1.70 6.88
C ASP A 133 1.33 -2.02 8.35
N TYR A 134 1.44 -0.99 9.17
CA TYR A 134 1.78 -1.11 10.59
C TYR A 134 0.57 -0.90 11.51
N TYR A 135 -0.67 -1.09 11.02
CA TYR A 135 -1.88 -0.72 11.75
C TYR A 135 -2.00 -1.44 13.11
N ALA A 136 -1.61 -2.72 13.18
CA ALA A 136 -1.59 -3.45 14.45
C ALA A 136 -0.56 -2.87 15.45
N ILE A 137 0.58 -2.37 14.94
CA ILE A 137 1.68 -1.82 15.76
C ILE A 137 1.37 -0.40 16.20
N CYS A 138 0.98 0.46 15.26
CA CYS A 138 0.89 1.92 15.43
C CYS A 138 -0.57 2.39 15.40
N ALA A 139 -1.02 3.02 16.48
CA ALA A 139 -2.37 3.58 16.59
C ALA A 139 -2.56 4.86 15.76
N ASN A 140 -1.48 5.51 15.31
CA ASN A 140 -1.54 6.66 14.41
C ASN A 140 -1.71 6.18 12.96
N ASP A 141 -2.89 5.68 12.63
CA ASP A 141 -3.31 5.19 11.31
C ASP A 141 -2.33 4.17 10.67
N GLY A 142 -1.62 3.40 11.50
CA GLY A 142 -0.65 2.42 11.01
C GLY A 142 0.55 3.02 10.28
N GLN A 143 0.89 4.29 10.51
CA GLN A 143 1.89 5.01 9.71
C GLN A 143 3.33 4.83 10.21
N MET A 144 3.52 4.41 11.48
CA MET A 144 4.84 4.46 12.13
C MET A 144 5.51 5.85 12.01
N VAL A 145 4.68 6.87 12.13
CA VAL A 145 5.06 8.29 12.21
C VAL A 145 4.45 8.84 13.49
N THR A 146 5.21 9.57 14.26
CA THR A 146 4.67 10.21 15.47
C THR A 146 3.66 11.29 15.12
N THR A 147 2.77 11.65 16.05
CA THR A 147 1.84 12.78 15.86
C THR A 147 2.55 14.11 15.63
N GLY A 148 3.83 14.23 16.05
CA GLY A 148 4.72 15.34 15.72
C GLY A 148 5.38 15.26 14.35
N GLY A 149 5.13 14.21 13.54
CA GLY A 149 5.62 14.07 12.17
C GLY A 149 6.98 13.38 12.00
N ALA A 150 7.64 12.96 13.09
CA ALA A 150 8.90 12.21 13.02
C ALA A 150 8.67 10.72 12.72
N LEU A 151 9.59 10.09 11.99
CA LEU A 151 9.57 8.65 11.76
C LEU A 151 9.73 7.89 13.09
N CYS A 152 8.90 6.86 13.29
CA CYS A 152 8.91 6.01 14.46
C CYS A 152 9.52 4.63 14.09
N SER A 153 10.57 4.22 14.77
CA SER A 153 11.25 2.94 14.49
C SER A 153 10.63 1.76 15.22
N ALA A 154 10.00 1.98 16.40
CA ALA A 154 9.38 0.93 17.21
C ALA A 154 8.29 1.51 18.12
N ALA A 155 7.25 0.71 18.36
CA ALA A 155 6.25 1.03 19.37
C ALA A 155 6.81 0.73 20.77
N SER A 156 6.61 1.66 21.72
CA SER A 156 6.84 1.45 23.15
C SER A 156 5.75 2.16 23.94
N LEU A 157 5.50 1.71 25.19
CA LEU A 157 4.45 2.29 26.00
C LEU A 157 4.61 3.82 26.16
N ASP A 158 5.81 4.25 26.56
CA ASP A 158 6.09 5.66 26.79
C ASP A 158 6.06 6.51 25.50
N ALA A 159 6.63 5.99 24.40
CA ALA A 159 6.64 6.73 23.15
C ALA A 159 5.22 6.84 22.57
N CYS A 160 4.42 5.76 22.63
CA CYS A 160 3.04 5.77 22.15
C CYS A 160 2.13 6.65 23.02
N ALA A 161 2.29 6.67 24.35
CA ALA A 161 1.54 7.58 25.22
C ALA A 161 1.85 9.06 24.91
N ARG A 162 3.10 9.39 24.56
CA ARG A 162 3.42 10.76 24.11
C ARG A 162 2.79 11.12 22.76
N CYS A 163 2.54 10.13 21.90
CA CYS A 163 1.80 10.36 20.63
C CYS A 163 0.32 10.67 20.87
N PHE A 164 -0.26 10.16 21.96
CA PHE A 164 -1.69 10.27 22.26
C PHE A 164 -1.84 10.86 23.68
N PRO A 165 -1.66 12.18 23.86
CA PRO A 165 -1.69 12.81 25.18
C PRO A 165 -3.03 12.69 25.91
N ASP A 166 -4.11 12.40 25.17
CA ASP A 166 -5.45 12.13 25.72
C ASP A 166 -5.64 10.67 26.18
N ARG A 167 -4.59 9.85 26.10
CA ARG A 167 -4.58 8.44 26.50
C ARG A 167 -3.49 8.23 27.54
N ASP A 168 -3.78 7.42 28.55
CA ASP A 168 -2.76 7.06 29.53
C ASP A 168 -1.94 5.81 29.12
N LEU A 169 -0.94 5.46 29.94
CA LEU A 169 -0.14 4.25 29.71
C LEU A 169 -0.97 2.97 29.77
N ALA A 170 -2.03 2.95 30.59
CA ALA A 170 -2.91 1.79 30.70
C ALA A 170 -3.72 1.57 29.41
N ASP A 171 -4.20 2.63 28.77
CA ASP A 171 -4.87 2.56 27.46
C ASP A 171 -3.93 2.00 26.40
N VAL A 172 -2.69 2.49 26.33
CA VAL A 172 -1.68 2.00 25.36
C VAL A 172 -1.37 0.52 25.63
N ARG A 173 -1.22 0.15 26.89
CA ARG A 173 -0.99 -1.25 27.29
C ARG A 173 -2.17 -2.15 26.96
N LEU A 174 -3.40 -1.69 27.24
CA LEU A 174 -4.62 -2.42 26.94
C LEU A 174 -4.75 -2.66 25.43
N ARG A 175 -4.52 -1.63 24.60
CA ARG A 175 -4.49 -1.76 23.15
C ARG A 175 -3.51 -2.83 22.68
N GLN A 176 -2.27 -2.79 23.18
CA GLN A 176 -1.25 -3.79 22.81
C GLN A 176 -1.72 -5.21 23.15
N LEU A 177 -2.24 -5.43 24.37
CA LEU A 177 -2.72 -6.72 24.80
C LEU A 177 -3.92 -7.18 23.97
N HIS A 178 -4.86 -6.30 23.70
CA HIS A 178 -6.08 -6.57 22.94
C HIS A 178 -5.75 -7.01 21.50
N VAL A 179 -4.96 -6.22 20.80
CA VAL A 179 -4.54 -6.53 19.41
C VAL A 179 -3.68 -7.79 19.38
N ALA A 180 -2.70 -7.92 20.28
CA ALA A 180 -1.85 -9.11 20.32
C ALA A 180 -2.65 -10.39 20.64
N ALA A 181 -3.64 -10.34 21.53
CA ALA A 181 -4.50 -11.48 21.81
C ALA A 181 -5.32 -11.91 20.60
N ALA A 182 -5.87 -10.96 19.86
CA ALA A 182 -6.60 -11.23 18.63
C ALA A 182 -5.70 -11.87 17.54
N LEU A 183 -4.50 -11.32 17.33
CA LEU A 183 -3.57 -11.83 16.32
C LEU A 183 -3.03 -13.24 16.63
N ARG A 184 -3.09 -13.71 17.86
CA ARG A 184 -2.78 -15.12 18.20
C ARG A 184 -3.70 -16.12 17.50
N LEU A 185 -4.91 -15.69 17.14
CA LEU A 185 -5.91 -16.52 16.47
C LEU A 185 -5.62 -16.73 14.96
N VAL A 186 -4.70 -15.96 14.38
CA VAL A 186 -4.28 -16.11 12.99
C VAL A 186 -3.31 -17.28 12.87
N ASP A 187 -3.48 -18.19 11.93
CA ASP A 187 -2.62 -19.36 11.75
C ASP A 187 -1.31 -19.01 11.02
N ARG A 188 -1.39 -18.13 10.01
CA ARG A 188 -0.25 -17.71 9.21
C ARG A 188 -0.37 -16.25 8.82
N PHE A 189 0.72 -15.52 8.93
CA PHE A 189 0.85 -14.17 8.39
C PHE A 189 1.62 -14.19 7.07
N ILE A 190 1.26 -13.28 6.18
CA ILE A 190 1.98 -13.03 4.93
C ILE A 190 2.46 -11.58 4.96
N SER A 191 3.71 -11.36 4.59
CA SER A 191 4.29 -10.03 4.46
C SER A 191 4.81 -9.83 3.03
N PRO A 192 4.56 -8.68 2.39
CA PRO A 192 5.08 -8.41 1.06
C PRO A 192 6.56 -7.99 1.04
N SER A 193 7.20 -7.77 2.21
CA SER A 193 8.60 -7.38 2.33
C SER A 193 9.24 -7.92 3.62
N HIS A 194 10.55 -8.10 3.61
CA HIS A 194 11.32 -8.43 4.81
C HIS A 194 11.33 -7.26 5.80
N PHE A 195 11.37 -6.03 5.30
CA PHE A 195 11.30 -4.84 6.14
C PHE A 195 10.06 -4.84 7.05
N LEU A 196 8.89 -5.22 6.53
CA LEU A 196 7.68 -5.31 7.35
C LEU A 196 7.72 -6.49 8.32
N VAL A 197 8.31 -7.63 7.94
CA VAL A 197 8.55 -8.76 8.85
C VAL A 197 9.34 -8.29 10.08
N ASP A 198 10.46 -7.59 9.87
CA ASP A 198 11.31 -7.11 10.96
C ASP A 198 10.53 -6.21 11.93
N ARG A 199 9.64 -5.36 11.42
CA ARG A 199 8.78 -4.50 12.26
C ARG A 199 7.80 -5.29 13.10
N TYR A 200 7.16 -6.30 12.53
CA TYR A 200 6.21 -7.14 13.24
C TYR A 200 6.89 -8.12 14.21
N VAL A 201 8.04 -8.65 13.85
CA VAL A 201 8.86 -9.48 14.75
C VAL A 201 9.36 -8.66 15.95
N ALA A 202 9.87 -7.44 15.71
CA ALA A 202 10.27 -6.53 16.78
C ALA A 202 9.09 -6.12 17.69
N TRP A 203 7.86 -6.09 17.17
CA TRP A 203 6.65 -5.84 17.95
C TRP A 203 6.17 -7.07 18.74
N GLY A 204 6.60 -8.30 18.36
CA GLY A 204 6.34 -9.53 19.11
C GLY A 204 5.57 -10.63 18.36
N LEU A 205 5.39 -10.52 17.02
CA LEU A 205 4.89 -11.65 16.24
C LEU A 205 5.99 -12.72 16.08
N PRO A 206 5.65 -14.01 16.22
CA PRO A 206 6.59 -15.09 16.00
C PRO A 206 7.07 -15.15 14.53
N PRO A 207 8.38 -15.13 14.27
CA PRO A 207 8.92 -15.12 12.90
C PRO A 207 8.55 -16.35 12.09
N ASP A 208 8.45 -17.51 12.73
CA ASP A 208 8.06 -18.81 12.12
C ASP A 208 6.61 -18.83 11.62
N ARG A 209 5.79 -17.86 12.03
CA ARG A 209 4.40 -17.69 11.56
C ARG A 209 4.27 -16.69 10.42
N ILE A 210 5.35 -16.04 9.99
CA ILE A 210 5.34 -15.04 8.93
C ILE A 210 6.03 -15.61 7.70
N THR A 211 5.35 -15.57 6.55
CA THR A 211 5.91 -15.95 5.25
C THR A 211 6.01 -14.70 4.36
N VAL A 212 7.15 -14.51 3.70
CA VAL A 212 7.30 -13.41 2.75
C VAL A 212 6.79 -13.85 1.39
N ILE A 213 5.76 -13.15 0.89
CA ILE A 213 5.24 -13.29 -0.48
C ILE A 213 5.03 -11.89 -1.03
N SER A 214 5.82 -11.51 -2.02
CA SER A 214 5.69 -10.20 -2.68
C SER A 214 4.32 -10.03 -3.31
N ASN A 215 3.80 -8.81 -3.27
CA ASN A 215 2.59 -8.46 -3.99
C ASN A 215 2.81 -8.68 -5.49
N GLY A 216 1.89 -9.41 -6.13
CA GLY A 216 1.96 -9.65 -7.56
C GLY A 216 1.25 -8.54 -8.35
N LEU A 217 1.72 -8.32 -9.57
CA LEU A 217 1.06 -7.45 -10.54
C LEU A 217 0.37 -8.27 -11.65
N PRO A 218 -0.76 -7.78 -12.21
CA PRO A 218 -1.27 -8.31 -13.47
C PRO A 218 -0.19 -8.25 -14.53
N GLU A 219 -0.04 -9.33 -15.30
CA GLU A 219 0.94 -9.39 -16.38
C GLU A 219 0.56 -8.40 -17.48
N ARG A 220 1.50 -7.55 -17.86
CA ARG A 220 1.35 -6.56 -18.93
C ARG A 220 2.65 -6.46 -19.73
N PRO A 221 2.57 -6.25 -21.06
CA PRO A 221 3.76 -5.98 -21.85
C PRO A 221 4.40 -4.66 -21.41
N PRO A 222 5.73 -4.56 -21.43
CA PRO A 222 6.42 -3.31 -21.13
C PRO A 222 5.97 -2.20 -22.07
N ALA A 223 5.73 -1.00 -21.54
CA ALA A 223 5.51 0.18 -22.34
C ALA A 223 6.77 0.47 -23.19
N PRO A 224 6.63 0.87 -24.46
CA PRO A 224 7.78 1.21 -25.29
C PRO A 224 8.59 2.35 -24.64
N LEU A 225 9.92 2.31 -24.82
CA LEU A 225 10.75 3.44 -24.43
C LEU A 225 10.53 4.59 -25.41
N ARG A 226 10.55 5.80 -24.88
CA ARG A 226 10.50 7.01 -25.69
C ARG A 226 11.65 7.04 -26.70
N ALA A 227 11.34 7.32 -27.95
CA ALA A 227 12.35 7.62 -28.94
C ALA A 227 13.02 8.96 -28.62
N THR A 228 14.35 9.04 -28.74
CA THR A 228 15.15 10.26 -28.55
C THR A 228 16.12 10.39 -29.71
N SER A 229 16.30 11.61 -30.21
CA SER A 229 17.25 11.89 -31.29
C SER A 229 18.70 11.94 -30.79
N ASP A 230 18.90 12.27 -29.53
CA ASP A 230 20.19 12.48 -28.86
C ASP A 230 20.51 11.42 -27.80
N GLY A 231 19.67 10.42 -27.63
CA GLY A 231 19.83 9.38 -26.61
C GLY A 231 19.52 9.81 -25.18
N ARG A 232 19.18 11.08 -24.94
CA ARG A 232 18.96 11.63 -23.58
C ARG A 232 17.75 10.98 -22.91
N ARG A 233 17.92 10.68 -21.63
CA ARG A 233 16.91 10.11 -20.73
C ARG A 233 16.60 11.09 -19.59
N ASP A 234 15.87 12.16 -19.93
CA ASP A 234 15.66 13.35 -19.12
C ASP A 234 14.21 13.52 -18.62
N ARG A 235 13.35 12.49 -18.78
CA ARG A 235 11.96 12.56 -18.36
C ARG A 235 11.70 11.70 -17.14
N PHE A 236 11.23 12.36 -16.08
CA PHE A 236 10.94 11.76 -14.78
C PHE A 236 9.44 11.71 -14.56
N GLY A 237 8.94 10.55 -14.11
CA GLY A 237 7.54 10.36 -13.74
C GLY A 237 7.39 10.13 -12.25
N PHE A 238 6.44 10.81 -11.64
CA PHE A 238 5.94 10.50 -10.30
C PHE A 238 4.53 9.92 -10.43
N PHE A 239 4.28 8.79 -9.78
CA PHE A 239 2.98 8.10 -9.80
C PHE A 239 2.53 7.79 -8.39
N GLY A 240 1.33 8.24 -8.02
CA GLY A 240 0.74 8.00 -6.71
C GLY A 240 0.02 9.21 -6.14
N HIS A 241 -0.74 8.98 -5.09
CA HIS A 241 -1.51 10.02 -4.43
C HIS A 241 -0.60 11.15 -3.92
N ILE A 242 -0.94 12.38 -4.24
CA ILE A 242 -0.19 13.57 -3.82
C ILE A 242 -0.53 13.90 -2.37
N ASN A 243 0.33 13.49 -1.45
CA ASN A 243 0.19 13.74 -0.02
C ASN A 243 1.55 14.04 0.64
N LYS A 244 1.52 14.37 1.93
CA LYS A 244 2.72 14.75 2.68
C LYS A 244 3.79 13.64 2.76
N PHE A 245 3.43 12.37 2.57
CA PHE A 245 4.30 11.22 2.76
C PHE A 245 4.98 10.72 1.49
N LYS A 246 4.31 10.83 0.32
CA LYS A 246 4.79 10.28 -0.96
C LYS A 246 5.92 11.08 -1.60
N GLY A 247 6.26 12.25 -1.04
CA GLY A 247 7.45 13.01 -1.44
C GLY A 247 7.29 13.83 -2.73
N ALA A 248 6.06 14.10 -3.21
CA ALA A 248 5.85 14.97 -4.37
C ALA A 248 6.49 16.35 -4.19
N MET A 249 6.47 16.89 -2.95
CA MET A 249 7.14 18.16 -2.62
C MET A 249 8.66 18.06 -2.73
N VAL A 250 9.26 16.91 -2.44
CA VAL A 250 10.71 16.68 -2.60
C VAL A 250 11.06 16.64 -4.09
N ALA A 251 10.26 15.93 -4.90
CA ALA A 251 10.43 15.87 -6.34
C ALA A 251 10.34 17.26 -7.00
N LEU A 252 9.36 18.08 -6.60
CA LEU A 252 9.22 19.45 -7.13
C LEU A 252 10.41 20.34 -6.78
N ARG A 253 10.88 20.31 -5.52
CA ARG A 253 12.09 21.07 -5.11
C ARG A 253 13.34 20.59 -5.83
N ALA A 254 13.49 19.28 -6.05
CA ALA A 254 14.60 18.74 -6.83
C ALA A 254 14.55 19.23 -8.30
N SER A 255 13.36 19.20 -8.91
CA SER A 255 13.15 19.76 -10.26
C SER A 255 13.46 21.26 -10.32
N GLU A 256 12.98 22.06 -9.36
CA GLU A 256 13.31 23.50 -9.27
C GLU A 256 14.83 23.75 -9.20
N ARG A 257 15.57 22.93 -8.43
CA ARG A 257 17.04 23.02 -8.35
C ARG A 257 17.71 22.76 -9.70
N LEU A 258 17.25 21.73 -10.42
CA LEU A 258 17.76 21.44 -11.76
C LEU A 258 17.48 22.56 -12.75
N SER A 259 16.26 23.12 -12.75
CA SER A 259 15.89 24.26 -13.57
C SER A 259 16.78 25.48 -13.30
N ARG A 260 17.02 25.79 -12.01
CA ARG A 260 17.94 26.90 -11.62
C ARG A 260 19.38 26.64 -12.04
N ALA A 261 19.81 25.40 -12.12
CA ALA A 261 21.12 24.98 -12.59
C ALA A 261 21.23 24.90 -14.13
N GLY A 262 20.17 25.20 -14.86
CA GLY A 262 20.13 25.12 -16.33
C GLY A 262 20.14 23.69 -16.87
N VAL A 263 19.83 22.68 -16.07
CA VAL A 263 19.76 21.28 -16.49
C VAL A 263 18.41 21.01 -17.10
N ALA A 264 18.37 20.80 -18.42
CA ALA A 264 17.14 20.51 -19.14
C ALA A 264 16.58 19.15 -18.74
N HIS A 265 15.32 19.12 -18.30
CA HIS A 265 14.59 17.91 -17.88
C HIS A 265 13.08 18.12 -17.99
N ARG A 266 12.31 17.07 -17.71
CA ARG A 266 10.85 17.17 -17.52
C ARG A 266 10.41 16.30 -16.37
N LEU A 267 9.68 16.84 -15.41
CA LEU A 267 9.02 16.11 -14.34
C LEU A 267 7.50 16.06 -14.59
N ILE A 268 6.94 14.86 -14.62
CA ILE A 268 5.50 14.63 -14.85
C ILE A 268 4.93 13.96 -13.60
N LEU A 269 4.00 14.64 -12.92
CA LEU A 269 3.34 14.09 -11.73
C LEU A 269 1.94 13.60 -12.11
N HIS A 270 1.68 12.34 -11.77
CA HIS A 270 0.38 11.68 -11.89
C HIS A 270 -0.12 11.31 -10.50
N GLY A 271 -1.32 11.75 -10.14
CA GLY A 271 -1.96 11.47 -8.86
C GLY A 271 -2.93 12.55 -8.43
N GLY A 272 -3.95 12.18 -7.66
CA GLY A 272 -4.90 13.12 -7.08
C GLY A 272 -4.39 13.75 -5.78
N THR A 273 -5.03 14.85 -5.40
CA THR A 273 -4.88 15.51 -4.09
C THR A 273 -6.12 15.32 -3.21
N ASP A 274 -6.96 14.36 -3.56
CA ASP A 274 -8.22 14.10 -2.86
C ASP A 274 -7.97 13.85 -1.38
N PHE A 275 -8.88 14.35 -0.54
CA PHE A 275 -8.83 14.23 0.93
C PHE A 275 -7.58 14.86 1.59
N GLN A 276 -6.83 15.71 0.87
CA GLN A 276 -5.73 16.45 1.49
C GLN A 276 -6.23 17.76 2.10
N PRO A 277 -5.65 18.17 3.25
CA PRO A 277 -5.95 19.48 3.85
C PRO A 277 -5.61 20.63 2.91
N GLU A 278 -6.45 21.67 2.84
CA GLU A 278 -6.27 22.86 2.01
C GLU A 278 -4.86 23.50 2.14
N PRO A 279 -4.26 23.61 3.34
CA PRO A 279 -2.91 24.15 3.45
C PRO A 279 -1.83 23.32 2.73
N PHE A 280 -2.03 22.00 2.60
CA PHE A 280 -1.13 21.16 1.84
C PHE A 280 -1.32 21.35 0.33
N VAL A 281 -2.57 21.43 -0.14
CA VAL A 281 -2.90 21.64 -1.56
C VAL A 281 -2.34 22.99 -2.04
N THR A 282 -2.49 24.05 -1.24
CA THR A 282 -1.93 25.38 -1.52
C THR A 282 -0.40 25.35 -1.60
N LYS A 283 0.28 24.67 -0.66
CA LYS A 283 1.75 24.52 -0.69
C LYS A 283 2.21 23.72 -1.92
N PHE A 284 1.48 22.68 -2.28
CA PHE A 284 1.77 21.89 -3.48
C PHE A 284 1.64 22.73 -4.74
N GLY A 285 0.58 23.53 -4.88
CA GLY A 285 0.39 24.46 -5.99
C GLY A 285 1.52 25.48 -6.12
N ALA A 286 1.95 26.05 -4.99
CA ALA A 286 3.08 27.00 -4.97
C ALA A 286 4.40 26.33 -5.37
N ALA A 287 4.68 25.12 -4.90
CA ALA A 287 5.87 24.36 -5.28
C ALA A 287 5.86 23.95 -6.75
N LEU A 288 4.70 23.58 -7.30
CA LEU A 288 4.55 23.30 -8.73
C LEU A 288 4.80 24.55 -9.59
N ALA A 289 4.30 25.69 -9.19
CA ALA A 289 4.54 26.97 -9.88
C ALA A 289 6.03 27.40 -9.86
N ALA A 290 6.77 27.02 -8.81
CA ALA A 290 8.21 27.29 -8.68
C ALA A 290 9.09 26.33 -9.52
N ALA A 291 8.54 25.24 -10.04
CA ALA A 291 9.25 24.23 -10.82
C ALA A 291 8.80 24.26 -12.31
N PRO A 292 9.38 25.12 -13.16
CA PRO A 292 8.89 25.39 -14.52
C PRO A 292 8.95 24.15 -15.44
N ASP A 293 9.83 23.21 -15.16
CA ASP A 293 9.99 21.96 -15.92
C ASP A 293 9.10 20.82 -15.38
N ALA A 294 8.27 21.09 -14.38
CA ALA A 294 7.31 20.14 -13.83
C ALA A 294 5.88 20.39 -14.32
N CYS A 295 5.10 19.33 -14.45
CA CYS A 295 3.65 19.43 -14.66
C CYS A 295 2.90 18.39 -13.84
N HIS A 296 1.68 18.73 -13.41
CA HIS A 296 0.77 17.83 -12.72
C HIS A 296 -0.43 17.52 -13.63
N LEU A 297 -0.68 16.24 -13.90
CA LEU A 297 -1.70 15.77 -14.82
C LEU A 297 -2.93 15.15 -14.12
N GLY A 298 -2.98 15.24 -12.79
CA GLY A 298 -4.11 14.75 -12.01
C GLY A 298 -4.15 13.23 -11.80
N PRO A 299 -5.27 12.71 -11.31
CA PRO A 299 -5.46 11.29 -11.03
C PRO A 299 -5.44 10.44 -12.30
N TYR A 300 -5.14 9.15 -12.15
CA TYR A 300 -5.06 8.19 -13.25
C TYR A 300 -5.61 6.84 -12.79
N SER A 301 -6.02 6.02 -13.74
CA SER A 301 -6.35 4.62 -13.50
C SER A 301 -5.13 3.72 -13.75
N ARG A 302 -5.11 2.56 -13.11
CA ARG A 302 -4.04 1.57 -13.33
C ARG A 302 -3.97 1.08 -14.79
N ASP A 303 -5.08 1.13 -15.50
CA ASP A 303 -5.13 0.75 -16.92
C ASP A 303 -4.47 1.78 -17.83
N ASP A 304 -4.32 3.02 -17.37
CA ASP A 304 -3.59 4.06 -18.08
C ASP A 304 -2.05 3.92 -17.97
N LEU A 305 -1.53 3.15 -17.00
CA LEU A 305 -0.09 3.09 -16.72
C LEU A 305 0.78 2.82 -17.94
N PRO A 306 0.48 1.87 -18.85
CA PRO A 306 1.31 1.66 -20.04
C PRO A 306 1.44 2.93 -20.90
N ARG A 307 0.34 3.66 -21.09
CA ARG A 307 0.32 4.90 -21.84
C ARG A 307 1.07 6.02 -21.13
N LEU A 308 0.94 6.11 -19.80
CA LEU A 308 1.59 7.13 -18.98
C LEU A 308 3.08 6.85 -18.77
N MET A 309 3.50 5.60 -18.76
CA MET A 309 4.91 5.18 -18.66
C MET A 309 5.68 5.35 -19.98
N ALA A 310 5.00 5.35 -21.13
CA ALA A 310 5.65 5.46 -22.43
C ALA A 310 6.52 6.74 -22.58
N PRO A 311 6.08 7.94 -22.17
CA PRO A 311 6.88 9.17 -22.24
C PRO A 311 7.91 9.32 -21.11
N VAL A 312 7.99 8.40 -20.16
CA VAL A 312 8.82 8.48 -18.95
C VAL A 312 10.06 7.60 -19.11
N ASP A 313 11.23 8.13 -18.75
CA ASP A 313 12.48 7.39 -18.72
C ASP A 313 12.77 6.85 -17.30
N TRP A 314 12.51 7.63 -16.26
CA TRP A 314 12.79 7.32 -14.86
C TRP A 314 11.55 7.51 -14.01
N VAL A 315 11.36 6.65 -13.02
CA VAL A 315 10.27 6.83 -12.04
C VAL A 315 10.85 7.31 -10.71
N LEU A 316 10.26 8.37 -10.15
CA LEU A 316 10.62 8.91 -8.84
C LEU A 316 9.68 8.37 -7.76
N VAL A 317 10.27 7.81 -6.71
CA VAL A 317 9.54 7.33 -5.52
C VAL A 317 10.20 7.92 -4.26
N PRO A 318 10.17 9.24 -4.09
CA PRO A 318 10.90 9.94 -3.03
C PRO A 318 10.10 10.04 -1.73
N SER A 319 9.38 8.97 -1.37
CA SER A 319 8.57 8.93 -0.15
C SER A 319 9.42 9.24 1.08
N VAL A 320 8.84 10.03 1.99
CA VAL A 320 9.53 10.49 3.21
C VAL A 320 9.15 9.67 4.45
N TRP A 321 8.45 8.56 4.26
CA TRP A 321 8.00 7.67 5.32
C TRP A 321 8.33 6.20 4.99
N TRP A 322 7.99 5.31 5.94
CA TRP A 322 8.18 3.86 5.80
C TRP A 322 7.20 3.24 4.80
N GLU A 323 7.50 3.26 3.50
CA GLU A 323 6.78 2.42 2.56
C GLU A 323 7.06 0.96 2.86
N ASN A 324 6.05 0.11 2.75
CA ASN A 324 6.21 -1.31 2.98
C ASN A 324 6.66 -2.06 1.71
N ALA A 325 5.80 -2.08 0.69
CA ALA A 325 6.09 -2.66 -0.62
C ALA A 325 5.38 -1.82 -1.70
N PRO A 326 5.93 -0.65 -2.07
CA PRO A 326 5.25 0.27 -2.96
C PRO A 326 5.07 -0.33 -4.36
N LEU A 327 3.82 -0.56 -4.76
CA LEU A 327 3.48 -1.14 -6.07
C LEU A 327 4.04 -0.33 -7.23
N VAL A 328 4.19 0.98 -7.06
CA VAL A 328 4.74 1.87 -8.10
C VAL A 328 6.17 1.50 -8.51
N ILE A 329 6.99 0.95 -7.61
CA ILE A 329 8.32 0.44 -7.95
C ILE A 329 8.19 -0.81 -8.84
N GLN A 330 7.31 -1.72 -8.46
CA GLN A 330 7.05 -2.93 -9.27
C GLN A 330 6.44 -2.56 -10.63
N GLU A 331 5.52 -1.60 -10.68
CA GLU A 331 4.93 -1.07 -11.91
C GLU A 331 5.99 -0.42 -12.81
N ALA A 332 6.91 0.37 -12.26
CA ALA A 332 8.05 0.91 -12.99
C ALA A 332 8.93 -0.21 -13.57
N PHE A 333 9.25 -1.21 -12.77
CA PHE A 333 10.08 -2.36 -13.18
C PHE A 333 9.38 -3.22 -14.23
N GLN A 334 8.05 -3.40 -14.15
CA GLN A 334 7.27 -4.08 -15.19
C GLN A 334 7.42 -3.37 -16.55
N HIS A 335 7.55 -2.06 -16.54
CA HIS A 335 7.76 -1.24 -17.72
C HIS A 335 9.24 -0.94 -18.02
N ARG A 336 10.18 -1.63 -17.37
CA ARG A 336 11.63 -1.44 -17.56
C ARG A 336 12.10 -0.02 -17.32
N ARG A 337 11.45 0.69 -16.38
CA ARG A 337 11.86 2.04 -15.96
C ARG A 337 12.68 1.94 -14.69
N PRO A 338 13.98 2.33 -14.70
CA PRO A 338 14.76 2.46 -13.48
C PRO A 338 14.13 3.46 -12.52
N VAL A 339 14.30 3.23 -11.23
CA VAL A 339 13.66 4.02 -10.17
C VAL A 339 14.69 4.84 -9.43
N ILE A 340 14.35 6.10 -9.09
CA ILE A 340 15.09 6.88 -8.10
C ILE A 340 14.22 6.99 -6.85
N THR A 341 14.68 6.43 -5.73
CA THR A 341 13.84 6.28 -4.54
C THR A 341 14.56 6.68 -3.25
N SER A 342 13.79 6.89 -2.19
CA SER A 342 14.35 7.11 -0.86
C SER A 342 14.93 5.81 -0.28
N ALA A 343 16.11 5.91 0.35
CA ALA A 343 16.85 4.78 0.95
C ALA A 343 16.26 4.39 2.32
N ILE A 344 14.93 4.19 2.41
CA ILE A 344 14.26 3.76 3.65
C ILE A 344 13.16 2.72 3.38
N GLY A 345 12.87 1.92 4.39
CA GLY A 345 11.74 1.00 4.38
C GLY A 345 11.81 -0.03 3.27
N GLY A 346 10.67 -0.48 2.81
CA GLY A 346 10.57 -1.40 1.69
C GLY A 346 11.06 -0.84 0.35
N MET A 347 11.26 0.48 0.24
CA MET A 347 11.89 1.08 -0.95
C MET A 347 13.36 0.70 -1.04
N ALA A 348 14.10 0.77 0.08
CA ALA A 348 15.50 0.37 0.14
C ALA A 348 15.70 -1.14 -0.09
N GLU A 349 14.69 -1.95 0.23
CA GLU A 349 14.67 -3.38 -0.08
C GLU A 349 14.39 -3.65 -1.57
N ALA A 350 13.50 -2.86 -2.16
CA ALA A 350 13.00 -3.09 -3.52
C ALA A 350 13.94 -2.61 -4.62
N VAL A 351 14.83 -1.63 -4.35
CA VAL A 351 15.70 -1.01 -5.34
C VAL A 351 17.17 -1.19 -4.93
N ARG A 352 17.93 -1.85 -5.79
CA ARG A 352 19.38 -2.06 -5.61
C ARG A 352 20.11 -0.84 -6.20
N ASP A 353 20.74 -0.04 -5.33
CA ASP A 353 21.44 1.18 -5.74
C ASP A 353 22.51 0.90 -6.78
N GLY A 354 22.53 1.67 -7.87
CA GLY A 354 23.45 1.53 -8.99
C GLY A 354 23.24 0.28 -9.86
N VAL A 355 22.23 -0.57 -9.57
CA VAL A 355 21.94 -1.81 -10.30
C VAL A 355 20.64 -1.71 -11.11
N ASP A 356 19.51 -1.47 -10.47
CA ASP A 356 18.20 -1.32 -11.12
C ASP A 356 17.51 0.00 -10.80
N GLY A 357 18.18 0.86 -10.04
CA GLY A 357 17.76 2.20 -9.69
C GLY A 357 18.85 2.96 -8.96
N LEU A 358 18.47 4.11 -8.42
CA LEU A 358 19.31 4.95 -7.56
C LEU A 358 18.59 5.21 -6.25
N THR A 359 19.33 5.30 -5.16
CA THR A 359 18.76 5.59 -3.84
C THR A 359 19.32 6.89 -3.27
N VAL A 360 18.46 7.65 -2.58
CA VAL A 360 18.84 8.94 -1.97
C VAL A 360 18.31 9.00 -0.52
N PRO A 361 18.88 9.84 0.35
CA PRO A 361 18.32 10.06 1.69
C PRO A 361 16.87 10.56 1.61
N PRO A 362 15.97 10.11 2.51
CA PRO A 362 14.57 10.52 2.50
C PRO A 362 14.43 12.02 2.81
N GLY A 363 13.59 12.71 2.04
CA GLY A 363 13.30 14.12 2.22
C GLY A 363 14.39 15.07 1.72
N ASP A 364 15.51 14.58 1.21
CA ASP A 364 16.63 15.35 0.71
C ASP A 364 16.46 15.68 -0.79
N ASP A 365 15.94 16.86 -1.07
CA ASP A 365 15.72 17.36 -2.43
C ASP A 365 17.03 17.70 -3.15
N PHE A 366 18.11 17.99 -2.42
CA PHE A 366 19.42 18.21 -3.03
C PHE A 366 20.01 16.89 -3.56
N SER A 367 20.04 15.84 -2.73
CA SER A 367 20.51 14.50 -3.16
C SER A 367 19.65 13.95 -4.28
N LEU A 368 18.31 14.17 -4.24
CA LEU A 368 17.43 13.79 -5.34
C LEU A 368 17.76 14.52 -6.64
N ALA A 369 18.00 15.83 -6.58
CA ALA A 369 18.42 16.61 -7.75
C ALA A 369 19.75 16.12 -8.33
N GLN A 370 20.72 15.76 -7.48
CA GLN A 370 22.00 15.19 -7.93
C GLN A 370 21.80 13.82 -8.60
N ALA A 371 20.95 12.95 -8.05
CA ALA A 371 20.63 11.67 -8.66
C ALA A 371 19.90 11.84 -10.01
N MET A 372 18.96 12.77 -10.11
CA MET A 372 18.30 13.12 -11.37
C MET A 372 19.30 13.67 -12.40
N ARG A 373 20.22 14.55 -11.97
CA ARG A 373 21.28 15.08 -12.83
C ARG A 373 22.19 13.96 -13.34
N ARG A 374 22.65 13.07 -12.44
CA ARG A 374 23.42 11.88 -12.81
C ARG A 374 22.69 11.00 -13.80
N ALA A 375 21.37 10.80 -13.61
CA ALA A 375 20.50 10.03 -14.49
C ALA A 375 20.43 10.59 -15.93
N ILE A 376 20.60 11.93 -16.07
CA ILE A 376 20.60 12.62 -17.36
C ILE A 376 22.00 12.62 -17.99
N GLU A 377 23.06 12.89 -17.20
CA GLU A 377 24.41 13.23 -17.67
C GLU A 377 25.33 12.00 -17.79
N GLU A 378 25.08 10.90 -17.03
CA GLU A 378 25.92 9.69 -17.11
C GLU A 378 25.56 8.83 -18.30
N ASP A 379 26.46 8.76 -19.28
CA ASP A 379 26.27 8.00 -20.50
C ASP A 379 26.00 6.51 -20.22
N GLY A 380 24.97 5.98 -20.85
CA GLY A 380 24.59 4.56 -20.76
C GLY A 380 24.00 4.13 -19.43
N LEU A 381 23.89 5.01 -18.41
CA LEU A 381 23.35 4.67 -17.08
C LEU A 381 21.94 4.09 -17.18
N HIS A 382 21.02 4.77 -17.88
CA HIS A 382 19.66 4.29 -18.06
C HIS A 382 19.61 2.88 -18.66
N GLY A 383 20.37 2.64 -19.73
CA GLY A 383 20.40 1.34 -20.41
C GLY A 383 20.91 0.22 -19.51
N ARG A 384 21.99 0.49 -18.73
CA ARG A 384 22.55 -0.46 -17.76
C ARG A 384 21.54 -0.82 -16.69
N LEU A 385 20.95 0.17 -16.04
CA LEU A 385 20.00 -0.07 -14.95
C LEU A 385 18.72 -0.74 -15.48
N SER A 386 18.18 -0.28 -16.60
CA SER A 386 17.00 -0.90 -17.23
C SER A 386 17.21 -2.37 -17.59
N ALA A 387 18.39 -2.74 -18.09
CA ALA A 387 18.75 -4.12 -18.40
C ALA A 387 18.86 -5.02 -17.16
N ALA A 388 19.26 -4.45 -16.03
CA ALA A 388 19.44 -5.18 -14.77
C ALA A 388 18.14 -5.31 -13.95
N ILE A 389 17.04 -4.68 -14.38
CA ILE A 389 15.74 -4.81 -13.72
C ILE A 389 15.27 -6.26 -13.78
N THR A 390 15.02 -6.83 -12.60
CA THR A 390 14.33 -8.11 -12.48
C THR A 390 12.83 -7.88 -12.64
N PRO A 391 12.13 -8.63 -13.54
CA PRO A 391 10.68 -8.52 -13.65
C PRO A 391 9.99 -8.76 -12.31
N PRO A 392 8.98 -7.95 -11.95
CA PRO A 392 8.23 -8.16 -10.72
C PRO A 392 7.45 -9.48 -10.75
N VAL A 393 7.13 -10.00 -9.59
CA VAL A 393 6.26 -11.17 -9.41
C VAL A 393 4.90 -10.89 -10.05
N THR A 394 4.38 -11.84 -10.84
CA THR A 394 3.02 -11.74 -11.38
C THR A 394 1.98 -12.10 -10.33
N ILE A 395 0.74 -11.61 -10.49
CA ILE A 395 -0.35 -11.99 -9.59
C ILE A 395 -0.64 -13.51 -9.62
N ALA A 396 -0.40 -14.17 -10.74
CA ALA A 396 -0.52 -15.61 -10.87
C ALA A 396 0.54 -16.36 -10.03
N GLN A 397 1.79 -15.90 -10.05
CA GLN A 397 2.85 -16.45 -9.20
C GLN A 397 2.57 -16.20 -7.72
N ALA A 398 2.14 -14.98 -7.36
CA ALA A 398 1.72 -14.68 -6.00
C ALA A 398 0.56 -15.57 -5.55
N ALA A 399 -0.47 -15.75 -6.38
CA ALA A 399 -1.60 -16.62 -6.08
C ALA A 399 -1.18 -18.09 -5.87
N THR A 400 -0.24 -18.60 -6.67
CA THR A 400 0.32 -19.94 -6.49
C THR A 400 1.04 -20.07 -5.15
N ALA A 401 1.84 -19.08 -4.76
CA ALA A 401 2.51 -19.06 -3.46
C ALA A 401 1.52 -18.98 -2.29
N HIS A 402 0.43 -18.21 -2.42
CA HIS A 402 -0.65 -18.14 -1.43
C HIS A 402 -1.46 -19.45 -1.35
N ALA A 403 -1.68 -20.14 -2.47
CA ALA A 403 -2.40 -21.40 -2.49
C ALA A 403 -1.62 -22.57 -1.88
N ALA A 404 -0.30 -22.46 -1.79
CA ALA A 404 0.58 -23.46 -1.19
C ALA A 404 0.67 -23.36 0.34
N LEU A 405 0.17 -22.31 0.94
CA LEU A 405 0.13 -22.09 2.38
C LEU A 405 -1.08 -22.78 3.04
#